data_cf1f7536e70d81932961e66c72e26976
#
_entry.id   cf1f7536e70d81932961e66c72e26976
#
_cell.length_a   1.000
_cell.length_b   1.000
_cell.length_c   1.000
_cell.angle_alpha   90.00
_cell.angle_beta   90.00
_cell.angle_gamma   90.00
#
_symmetry.space_group_name_H-M   'P 1'
#
loop_
_entity.id
_entity.type
_entity.pdbx_description
1 polymer ?
#
loop_
_entity_poly.entity_id
_entity_poly.type
_entity_poly.pdbx_seq_one_letter_code
_entity_poly.pdbx_strand_id
1 'polypeptide(L)'
;MSVKIGNIDVGDFPLLLAPMEDVSDPPFRALCKEYGADVMYTEFISSEGLIRDAVKSTQKLDIYDSERPIGIQIFGNEISSMKQATEICAREKPEIIDINYGCPVKKVANKGAGAGILKDIPKMISMTKEIVKSTDIPVTVKTRLGWDEHTKYIVEVAERLQDVGIKAISIHGRTRKQMYKGEADWTLIGEVKNNPRMKIPVFGNGDIDSPQKVKEVKNKYGVDGVMIGRGAIGYPWIFNEIKHFLKTNELLKKPNIKERVDVCRRHLKHSIIWKGEMTGIAEMKRHYSSYFKAIPNFKEYRTKMVTANSEDEVLRILDDVLLNFSNY
;
A
#
# COMPACT_ATOMS: atom_id res chain seq x y z
N MET A 1 -14.90 14.36 -12.42
CA MET A 1 -13.87 14.22 -13.48
C MET A 1 -12.98 13.04 -13.08
N SER A 2 -12.72 12.14 -14.03
CA SER A 2 -11.85 11.00 -13.76
C SER A 2 -10.41 11.42 -13.46
N VAL A 3 -9.80 10.79 -12.45
CA VAL A 3 -8.40 10.99 -12.07
C VAL A 3 -7.52 10.18 -13.01
N LYS A 4 -6.42 10.78 -13.48
CA LYS A 4 -5.45 10.10 -14.37
C LYS A 4 -4.05 10.10 -13.79
N ILE A 5 -3.40 8.96 -13.79
CA ILE A 5 -1.97 8.81 -13.49
C ILE A 5 -1.24 8.69 -14.84
N GLY A 6 -0.71 9.81 -15.34
CA GLY A 6 -0.26 9.87 -16.72
C GLY A 6 -1.41 9.66 -17.70
N ASN A 7 -1.35 8.59 -18.50
CA ASN A 7 -2.41 8.19 -19.44
C ASN A 7 -3.42 7.17 -18.87
N ILE A 8 -3.22 6.72 -17.62
CA ILE A 8 -4.04 5.68 -16.99
C ILE A 8 -5.22 6.33 -16.28
N ASP A 9 -6.43 5.98 -16.68
CA ASP A 9 -7.65 6.37 -15.99
C ASP A 9 -7.89 5.47 -14.78
N VAL A 10 -8.00 6.05 -13.59
CA VAL A 10 -8.17 5.33 -12.32
C VAL A 10 -9.51 5.62 -11.63
N GLY A 11 -10.45 6.29 -12.33
CA GLY A 11 -11.78 6.63 -11.83
C GLY A 11 -11.85 7.97 -11.11
N ASP A 12 -13.04 8.32 -10.60
CA ASP A 12 -13.30 9.67 -10.05
C ASP A 12 -12.66 9.93 -8.68
N PHE A 13 -12.54 8.91 -7.86
CA PHE A 13 -11.90 8.98 -6.55
C PHE A 13 -11.29 7.61 -6.21
N PRO A 14 -10.10 7.30 -6.75
CA PRO A 14 -9.52 5.97 -6.64
C PRO A 14 -9.10 5.63 -5.21
N LEU A 15 -9.28 4.35 -4.88
CA LEU A 15 -8.82 3.73 -3.65
C LEU A 15 -7.59 2.87 -3.95
N LEU A 16 -6.44 3.27 -3.45
CA LEU A 16 -5.17 2.62 -3.73
C LEU A 16 -4.79 1.69 -2.58
N LEU A 17 -4.34 0.46 -2.87
CA LEU A 17 -3.71 -0.38 -1.85
C LEU A 17 -2.27 0.06 -1.64
N ALA A 18 -1.89 0.35 -0.39
CA ALA A 18 -0.52 0.75 -0.07
C ALA A 18 0.46 -0.42 -0.23
N PRO A 19 1.69 -0.14 -0.72
CA PRO A 19 2.79 -1.11 -0.67
C PRO A 19 3.20 -1.39 0.78
N MET A 20 3.13 -2.66 1.20
CA MET A 20 3.43 -3.09 2.57
C MET A 20 4.25 -4.39 2.54
N GLU A 21 5.43 -4.36 3.15
CA GLU A 21 6.34 -5.53 3.24
C GLU A 21 5.65 -6.71 3.92
N ASP A 22 5.80 -7.89 3.33
CA ASP A 22 5.21 -9.16 3.77
C ASP A 22 3.66 -9.10 3.93
N VAL A 23 2.97 -8.24 3.18
CA VAL A 23 1.51 -8.04 3.24
C VAL A 23 0.90 -7.85 1.86
N SER A 24 1.41 -6.92 1.04
CA SER A 24 0.85 -6.62 -0.29
C SER A 24 1.44 -7.51 -1.38
N ASP A 25 1.44 -8.81 -1.13
CA ASP A 25 1.78 -9.88 -2.06
C ASP A 25 0.66 -10.13 -3.09
N PRO A 26 0.91 -10.87 -4.19
CA PRO A 26 -0.09 -11.14 -5.20
C PRO A 26 -1.41 -11.73 -4.65
N PRO A 27 -1.39 -12.72 -3.73
CA PRO A 27 -2.62 -13.24 -3.11
C PRO A 27 -3.47 -12.17 -2.43
N PHE A 28 -2.86 -11.30 -1.65
CA PHE A 28 -3.59 -10.25 -0.94
C PHE A 28 -4.02 -9.12 -1.86
N ARG A 29 -3.18 -8.73 -2.84
CA ARG A 29 -3.55 -7.73 -3.85
C ARG A 29 -4.75 -8.16 -4.66
N ALA A 30 -4.79 -9.44 -5.12
CA ALA A 30 -5.92 -10.00 -5.85
C ALA A 30 -7.22 -9.92 -5.03
N LEU A 31 -7.19 -10.24 -3.73
CA LEU A 31 -8.35 -10.07 -2.84
C LEU A 31 -8.76 -8.59 -2.73
N CYS A 32 -7.83 -7.68 -2.50
CA CYS A 32 -8.16 -6.25 -2.43
C CYS A 32 -8.78 -5.74 -3.74
N LYS A 33 -8.30 -6.23 -4.89
CA LYS A 33 -8.86 -5.90 -6.20
C LYS A 33 -10.30 -6.40 -6.34
N GLU A 34 -10.58 -7.64 -5.95
CA GLU A 34 -11.93 -8.23 -5.94
C GLU A 34 -12.90 -7.38 -5.11
N TYR A 35 -12.42 -6.85 -3.98
CA TYR A 35 -13.22 -5.97 -3.11
C TYR A 35 -13.20 -4.49 -3.50
N GLY A 36 -12.66 -4.16 -4.67
CA GLY A 36 -12.82 -2.84 -5.28
C GLY A 36 -11.68 -1.85 -5.07
N ALA A 37 -10.48 -2.30 -4.69
CA ALA A 37 -9.32 -1.44 -4.80
C ALA A 37 -9.04 -1.11 -6.28
N ASP A 38 -8.73 0.15 -6.59
CA ASP A 38 -8.61 0.61 -7.97
C ASP A 38 -7.18 0.44 -8.51
N VAL A 39 -6.19 0.77 -7.69
CA VAL A 39 -4.75 0.66 -8.06
C VAL A 39 -4.01 -0.16 -7.01
N MET A 40 -3.26 -1.14 -7.50
CA MET A 40 -2.39 -1.98 -6.67
C MET A 40 -0.95 -1.48 -6.71
N TYR A 41 -0.19 -1.81 -5.67
CA TYR A 41 1.27 -1.67 -5.65
C TYR A 41 1.89 -2.94 -5.11
N THR A 42 3.01 -3.37 -5.70
CA THR A 42 3.80 -4.47 -5.15
C THR A 42 4.35 -4.10 -3.77
N GLU A 43 4.84 -5.06 -3.01
CA GLU A 43 5.77 -4.77 -1.93
C GLU A 43 6.97 -3.99 -2.49
N PHE A 44 7.61 -3.16 -1.64
CA PHE A 44 8.75 -2.38 -2.13
C PHE A 44 9.99 -3.25 -2.34
N ILE A 45 10.64 -3.08 -3.49
CA ILE A 45 11.74 -3.92 -3.95
C ILE A 45 13.05 -3.13 -3.92
N SER A 46 14.09 -3.74 -3.34
CA SER A 46 15.42 -3.14 -3.31
C SER A 46 16.04 -3.09 -4.71
N SER A 47 16.46 -1.91 -5.18
CA SER A 47 17.19 -1.77 -6.43
C SER A 47 18.46 -2.62 -6.45
N GLU A 48 19.24 -2.62 -5.35
CA GLU A 48 20.42 -3.46 -5.20
C GLU A 48 20.09 -4.97 -5.21
N GLY A 49 18.91 -5.35 -4.71
CA GLY A 49 18.45 -6.73 -4.76
C GLY A 49 18.09 -7.16 -6.18
N LEU A 50 17.41 -6.30 -6.94
CA LEU A 50 17.03 -6.58 -8.33
C LEU A 50 18.24 -6.72 -9.25
N ILE A 51 19.17 -5.79 -9.20
CA ILE A 51 20.36 -5.83 -10.10
C ILE A 51 21.30 -7.00 -9.80
N ARG A 52 21.15 -7.66 -8.66
CA ARG A 52 21.91 -8.87 -8.26
C ARG A 52 21.08 -10.15 -8.36
N ASP A 53 19.94 -10.11 -9.00
CA ASP A 53 19.01 -11.26 -9.16
C ASP A 53 18.68 -11.97 -7.84
N ALA A 54 18.58 -11.20 -6.76
CA ALA A 54 18.24 -11.78 -5.45
C ALA A 54 16.81 -12.36 -5.49
N VAL A 55 16.68 -13.66 -5.25
CA VAL A 55 15.42 -14.43 -5.37
C VAL A 55 14.23 -13.74 -4.73
N LYS A 56 14.39 -13.22 -3.51
CA LYS A 56 13.30 -12.48 -2.84
C LYS A 56 12.90 -11.18 -3.53
N SER A 57 13.83 -10.51 -4.21
CA SER A 57 13.54 -9.29 -4.96
C SER A 57 12.85 -9.60 -6.28
N THR A 58 13.31 -10.62 -6.98
CA THR A 58 12.73 -11.07 -8.24
C THR A 58 11.31 -11.63 -8.05
N GLN A 59 11.08 -12.39 -6.98
CA GLN A 59 9.75 -12.91 -6.67
C GLN A 59 8.69 -11.80 -6.45
N LYS A 60 9.09 -10.65 -5.92
CA LYS A 60 8.18 -9.50 -5.72
C LYS A 60 7.77 -8.79 -7.02
N LEU A 61 8.41 -9.12 -8.14
CA LEU A 61 7.99 -8.64 -9.46
C LEU A 61 6.75 -9.37 -9.99
N ASP A 62 6.36 -10.49 -9.38
CA ASP A 62 5.20 -11.26 -9.79
C ASP A 62 3.90 -10.44 -9.66
N ILE A 63 3.19 -10.29 -10.78
CA ILE A 63 1.95 -9.53 -10.90
C ILE A 63 0.90 -10.35 -11.68
N TYR A 64 -0.35 -10.30 -11.22
CA TYR A 64 -1.46 -10.97 -11.90
C TYR A 64 -2.20 -9.98 -12.81
N ASP A 65 -2.62 -10.44 -13.99
CA ASP A 65 -3.41 -9.59 -14.89
C ASP A 65 -4.73 -9.11 -14.27
N SER A 66 -5.31 -9.89 -13.37
CA SER A 66 -6.54 -9.55 -12.66
C SER A 66 -6.42 -8.39 -11.67
N GLU A 67 -5.21 -8.00 -11.27
CA GLU A 67 -5.00 -6.91 -10.30
C GLU A 67 -4.62 -5.57 -10.93
N ARG A 68 -4.52 -5.52 -12.27
CA ARG A 68 -4.19 -4.29 -13.01
C ARG A 68 -5.30 -3.21 -12.87
N PRO A 69 -4.98 -1.90 -12.87
CA PRO A 69 -3.62 -1.34 -12.99
C PRO A 69 -2.79 -1.52 -11.73
N ILE A 70 -1.51 -1.84 -11.93
CA ILE A 70 -0.56 -2.10 -10.86
C ILE A 70 0.74 -1.29 -11.04
N GLY A 71 1.28 -0.82 -9.91
CA GLY A 71 2.60 -0.21 -9.83
C GLY A 71 3.62 -1.14 -9.20
N ILE A 72 4.80 -1.26 -9.81
CA ILE A 72 5.95 -1.89 -9.15
C ILE A 72 6.68 -0.81 -8.35
N GLN A 73 6.81 -1.02 -7.03
CA GLN A 73 7.48 -0.07 -6.16
C GLN A 73 8.92 -0.47 -5.89
N ILE A 74 9.86 0.43 -6.16
CA ILE A 74 11.29 0.25 -5.92
C ILE A 74 11.84 1.25 -4.91
N PHE A 75 12.93 0.87 -4.23
CA PHE A 75 13.69 1.77 -3.34
C PHE A 75 15.19 1.53 -3.45
N GLY A 76 15.93 2.58 -3.24
CA GLY A 76 17.40 2.56 -3.24
C GLY A 76 17.96 3.91 -2.80
N ASN A 77 19.27 4.02 -2.77
CA ASN A 77 20.00 5.25 -2.43
C ASN A 77 21.02 5.65 -3.50
N GLU A 78 21.21 4.82 -4.54
CA GLU A 78 22.12 5.11 -5.64
C GLU A 78 21.35 5.28 -6.96
N ILE A 79 21.63 6.37 -7.68
CA ILE A 79 20.93 6.72 -8.93
C ILE A 79 21.13 5.64 -9.99
N SER A 80 22.33 5.11 -10.12
CA SER A 80 22.65 4.07 -11.13
C SER A 80 21.86 2.79 -10.90
N SER A 81 21.79 2.30 -9.64
CA SER A 81 21.04 1.09 -9.32
C SER A 81 19.53 1.29 -9.43
N MET A 82 19.01 2.48 -9.10
CA MET A 82 17.61 2.79 -9.28
C MET A 82 17.21 2.84 -10.75
N LYS A 83 18.04 3.36 -11.65
CA LYS A 83 17.80 3.31 -13.11
C LYS A 83 17.77 1.88 -13.63
N GLN A 84 18.78 1.07 -13.32
CA GLN A 84 18.82 -0.34 -13.73
C GLN A 84 17.61 -1.13 -13.19
N ALA A 85 17.24 -0.90 -11.93
CA ALA A 85 16.04 -1.52 -11.35
C ALA A 85 14.76 -1.08 -12.08
N THR A 86 14.66 0.17 -12.51
CA THR A 86 13.53 0.66 -13.32
C THR A 86 13.44 -0.07 -14.65
N GLU A 87 14.56 -0.29 -15.33
CA GLU A 87 14.61 -1.05 -16.59
C GLU A 87 14.21 -2.51 -16.40
N ILE A 88 14.62 -3.14 -15.29
CA ILE A 88 14.20 -4.50 -14.93
C ILE A 88 12.69 -4.55 -14.70
N CYS A 89 12.15 -3.64 -13.88
CA CYS A 89 10.72 -3.55 -13.60
C CYS A 89 9.88 -3.28 -14.86
N ALA A 90 10.38 -2.47 -15.80
CA ALA A 90 9.69 -2.16 -17.04
C ALA A 90 9.45 -3.39 -17.93
N ARG A 91 10.29 -4.43 -17.82
CA ARG A 91 10.11 -5.70 -18.57
C ARG A 91 8.87 -6.46 -18.14
N GLU A 92 8.41 -6.30 -16.90
CA GLU A 92 7.17 -6.87 -16.38
C GLU A 92 5.93 -6.11 -16.85
N LYS A 93 6.10 -5.01 -17.58
CA LYS A 93 5.04 -4.18 -18.18
C LYS A 93 3.98 -3.74 -17.15
N PRO A 94 4.38 -3.19 -15.99
CA PRO A 94 3.43 -2.59 -15.07
C PRO A 94 2.86 -1.29 -15.69
N GLU A 95 1.72 -0.83 -15.18
CA GLU A 95 1.18 0.48 -15.57
C GLU A 95 1.93 1.64 -14.92
N ILE A 96 2.58 1.39 -13.79
CA ILE A 96 3.24 2.43 -12.97
C ILE A 96 4.58 1.90 -12.45
N ILE A 97 5.61 2.76 -12.47
CA ILE A 97 6.81 2.58 -11.64
C ILE A 97 6.69 3.54 -10.46
N ASP A 98 6.68 3.02 -9.24
CA ASP A 98 6.56 3.85 -8.04
C ASP A 98 7.86 3.88 -7.24
N ILE A 99 8.23 5.06 -6.75
CA ILE A 99 9.45 5.26 -5.98
C ILE A 99 9.10 5.37 -4.50
N ASN A 100 9.68 4.49 -3.66
CA ASN A 100 9.50 4.54 -2.23
C ASN A 100 10.48 5.53 -1.57
N TYR A 101 9.97 6.65 -1.14
CA TYR A 101 10.64 7.64 -0.28
C TYR A 101 9.97 7.73 1.10
N GLY A 102 9.27 6.68 1.50
CA GLY A 102 8.47 6.68 2.73
C GLY A 102 8.77 5.60 3.76
N CYS A 103 9.52 4.53 3.41
CA CYS A 103 9.83 3.44 4.35
C CYS A 103 10.64 3.95 5.55
N PRO A 104 10.10 3.87 6.80
CA PRO A 104 10.76 4.45 7.97
C PRO A 104 11.73 3.48 8.66
N VAL A 105 11.80 2.22 8.20
CA VAL A 105 12.61 1.17 8.84
C VAL A 105 14.07 1.56 8.93
N LYS A 106 14.67 1.43 10.13
CA LYS A 106 16.05 1.89 10.38
C LYS A 106 17.07 1.30 9.40
N LYS A 107 16.96 0.00 9.09
CA LYS A 107 17.85 -0.70 8.15
C LYS A 107 17.85 -0.07 6.74
N VAL A 108 16.73 0.49 6.29
CA VAL A 108 16.57 1.18 5.01
C VAL A 108 16.96 2.65 5.14
N ALA A 109 16.36 3.37 6.09
CA ALA A 109 16.51 4.81 6.23
C ALA A 109 17.94 5.25 6.63
N ASN A 110 18.65 4.44 7.42
CA ASN A 110 20.05 4.75 7.79
C ASN A 110 21.03 4.66 6.61
N LYS A 111 20.64 3.96 5.53
CA LYS A 111 21.39 3.89 4.28
C LYS A 111 21.05 5.02 3.29
N GLY A 112 20.21 5.98 3.69
CA GLY A 112 19.74 7.06 2.80
C GLY A 112 18.65 6.64 1.82
N ALA A 113 18.13 5.42 1.92
CA ALA A 113 17.02 4.92 1.08
C ALA A 113 15.66 5.08 1.77
N GLY A 114 14.56 4.85 1.04
CA GLY A 114 13.21 5.05 1.57
C GLY A 114 13.06 6.45 2.18
N ALA A 115 12.52 6.56 3.40
CA ALA A 115 12.39 7.86 4.07
C ALA A 115 13.75 8.49 4.47
N GLY A 116 14.87 7.77 4.35
CA GLY A 116 16.21 8.31 4.61
C GLY A 116 16.60 9.43 3.65
N ILE A 117 16.09 9.38 2.42
CA ILE A 117 16.34 10.39 1.37
C ILE A 117 15.77 11.77 1.72
N LEU A 118 14.80 11.85 2.64
CA LEU A 118 14.21 13.11 3.10
C LEU A 118 15.19 14.01 3.83
N LYS A 119 16.40 13.53 4.12
CA LYS A 119 17.52 14.34 4.61
C LYS A 119 18.32 15.01 3.50
N ASP A 120 18.16 14.57 2.25
CA ASP A 120 18.90 15.05 1.07
C ASP A 120 17.92 15.25 -0.09
N ILE A 121 17.17 16.34 -0.03
CA ILE A 121 16.16 16.68 -1.05
C ILE A 121 16.81 16.88 -2.44
N PRO A 122 17.97 17.53 -2.59
CA PRO A 122 18.65 17.61 -3.89
C PRO A 122 18.90 16.23 -4.52
N LYS A 123 19.40 15.25 -3.75
CA LYS A 123 19.60 13.87 -4.23
C LYS A 123 18.28 13.19 -4.59
N MET A 124 17.23 13.37 -3.77
CA MET A 124 15.88 12.86 -4.04
C MET A 124 15.36 13.33 -5.40
N ILE A 125 15.46 14.63 -5.68
CA ILE A 125 15.00 15.24 -6.94
C ILE A 125 15.84 14.76 -8.12
N SER A 126 17.17 14.74 -7.98
CA SER A 126 18.09 14.26 -9.02
C SER A 126 17.82 12.79 -9.37
N MET A 127 17.66 11.93 -8.37
CA MET A 127 17.34 10.51 -8.56
C MET A 127 16.00 10.34 -9.28
N THR A 128 14.95 11.04 -8.85
CA THR A 128 13.63 10.99 -9.50
C THR A 128 13.71 11.42 -10.95
N LYS A 129 14.43 12.51 -11.26
CA LYS A 129 14.63 13.00 -12.62
C LYS A 129 15.26 11.93 -13.53
N GLU A 130 16.29 11.24 -13.04
CA GLU A 130 16.98 10.20 -13.82
C GLU A 130 16.11 8.95 -14.01
N ILE A 131 15.28 8.58 -13.02
CA ILE A 131 14.31 7.49 -13.15
C ILE A 131 13.24 7.85 -14.19
N VAL A 132 12.65 9.04 -14.11
CA VAL A 132 11.65 9.52 -15.09
C VAL A 132 12.19 9.50 -16.52
N LYS A 133 13.47 9.82 -16.72
CA LYS A 133 14.11 9.77 -18.05
C LYS A 133 14.40 8.36 -18.57
N SER A 134 14.44 7.36 -17.68
CA SER A 134 14.84 5.98 -18.04
C SER A 134 13.68 5.09 -18.47
N THR A 135 12.44 5.59 -18.47
CA THR A 135 11.25 4.80 -18.84
C THR A 135 10.13 5.69 -19.39
N ASP A 136 9.32 5.12 -20.30
CA ASP A 136 8.08 5.74 -20.79
C ASP A 136 6.87 5.42 -19.90
N ILE A 137 7.04 4.49 -18.94
CA ILE A 137 6.01 4.12 -17.97
C ILE A 137 5.81 5.28 -16.98
N PRO A 138 4.56 5.67 -16.65
CA PRO A 138 4.28 6.68 -15.64
C PRO A 138 5.01 6.43 -14.34
N VAL A 139 5.83 7.39 -13.90
CA VAL A 139 6.54 7.33 -12.61
C VAL A 139 5.74 8.05 -11.55
N THR A 140 5.56 7.42 -10.39
CA THR A 140 4.92 8.01 -9.21
C THR A 140 5.85 7.96 -8.00
N VAL A 141 5.50 8.70 -6.97
CA VAL A 141 6.29 8.75 -5.72
C VAL A 141 5.39 8.52 -4.52
N LYS A 142 5.81 7.63 -3.61
CA LYS A 142 5.21 7.51 -2.28
C LYS A 142 6.19 8.02 -1.21
N THR A 143 5.77 9.04 -0.45
CA THR A 143 6.63 9.72 0.52
C THR A 143 5.92 10.02 1.85
N ARG A 144 6.58 10.78 2.74
CA ARG A 144 6.10 11.29 4.03
C ARG A 144 6.21 12.80 4.08
N LEU A 145 5.68 13.43 5.15
CA LEU A 145 5.72 14.88 5.36
C LEU A 145 7.15 15.43 5.45
N GLY A 146 8.08 14.61 5.91
CA GLY A 146 9.48 14.98 6.11
C GLY A 146 10.22 13.95 6.97
N TRP A 147 11.48 14.25 7.32
CA TRP A 147 12.27 13.42 8.21
C TRP A 147 11.78 13.50 9.67
N ASP A 148 11.54 14.72 10.16
CA ASP A 148 11.04 15.02 11.50
C ASP A 148 10.18 16.28 11.52
N GLU A 149 9.77 16.74 12.70
CA GLU A 149 8.88 17.89 12.87
C GLU A 149 9.46 19.21 12.32
N HIS A 150 10.78 19.37 12.30
CA HIS A 150 11.48 20.59 11.83
C HIS A 150 11.75 20.56 10.33
N THR A 151 11.54 19.41 9.65
CA THR A 151 11.88 19.21 8.24
C THR A 151 10.69 18.71 7.43
N LYS A 152 9.49 19.20 7.72
CA LYS A 152 8.26 18.91 6.97
C LYS A 152 8.19 19.74 5.69
N TYR A 153 9.07 19.50 4.73
CA TYR A 153 9.17 20.27 3.47
C TYR A 153 8.29 19.71 2.34
N ILE A 154 7.27 18.91 2.65
CA ILE A 154 6.50 18.17 1.65
C ILE A 154 5.87 19.06 0.58
N VAL A 155 5.44 20.27 0.90
CA VAL A 155 4.80 21.18 -0.07
C VAL A 155 5.80 21.56 -1.17
N GLU A 156 6.99 22.05 -0.80
CA GLU A 156 8.07 22.36 -1.74
C GLU A 156 8.56 21.10 -2.47
N VAL A 157 8.74 19.99 -1.75
CA VAL A 157 9.21 18.71 -2.31
C VAL A 157 8.26 18.20 -3.37
N ALA A 158 6.95 18.28 -3.14
CA ALA A 158 5.93 17.82 -4.11
C ALA A 158 5.99 18.64 -5.41
N GLU A 159 6.13 19.97 -5.34
CA GLU A 159 6.32 20.80 -6.52
C GLU A 159 7.57 20.39 -7.32
N ARG A 160 8.71 20.26 -6.64
CA ARG A 160 9.97 19.88 -7.28
C ARG A 160 9.95 18.49 -7.90
N LEU A 161 9.24 17.54 -7.27
CA LEU A 161 9.02 16.20 -7.82
C LEU A 161 8.12 16.25 -9.07
N GLN A 162 7.07 17.05 -9.05
CA GLN A 162 6.24 17.29 -10.24
C GLN A 162 7.06 17.89 -11.38
N ASP A 163 7.89 18.91 -11.08
CA ASP A 163 8.69 19.62 -12.08
C ASP A 163 9.70 18.69 -12.80
N VAL A 164 10.14 17.61 -12.16
CA VAL A 164 11.00 16.59 -12.81
C VAL A 164 10.20 15.48 -13.51
N GLY A 165 8.84 15.52 -13.48
CA GLY A 165 8.00 14.77 -14.39
C GLY A 165 7.26 13.57 -13.80
N ILE A 166 7.17 13.41 -12.47
CA ILE A 166 6.28 12.37 -11.89
C ILE A 166 4.83 12.60 -12.27
N LYS A 167 4.02 11.54 -12.27
CA LYS A 167 2.63 11.57 -12.72
C LYS A 167 1.59 11.52 -11.60
N ALA A 168 1.99 11.19 -10.39
CA ALA A 168 1.19 11.31 -9.17
C ALA A 168 2.09 11.25 -7.92
N ILE A 169 1.57 11.69 -6.79
CA ILE A 169 2.25 11.60 -5.51
C ILE A 169 1.31 11.06 -4.43
N SER A 170 1.79 10.07 -3.64
CA SER A 170 1.11 9.55 -2.45
C SER A 170 1.84 10.01 -1.19
N ILE A 171 1.15 10.69 -0.28
CA ILE A 171 1.77 11.32 0.89
C ILE A 171 1.22 10.69 2.17
N HIS A 172 2.09 10.09 2.98
CA HIS A 172 1.72 9.63 4.32
C HIS A 172 1.81 10.80 5.32
N GLY A 173 0.71 11.10 6.02
CA GLY A 173 0.56 12.20 6.98
C GLY A 173 1.38 12.05 8.26
N ARG A 174 2.58 11.48 8.20
CA ARG A 174 3.54 11.36 9.31
C ARG A 174 4.96 11.61 8.82
N THR A 175 5.81 12.08 9.72
CA THR A 175 7.26 12.14 9.48
C THR A 175 7.91 10.77 9.61
N ARG A 176 9.17 10.65 9.17
CA ARG A 176 9.93 9.41 9.37
C ARG A 176 10.14 9.10 10.86
N LYS A 177 10.44 10.11 11.68
CA LYS A 177 10.67 9.93 13.12
C LYS A 177 9.43 9.47 13.88
N GLN A 178 8.24 9.90 13.49
CA GLN A 178 6.98 9.42 14.04
C GLN A 178 6.74 7.93 13.77
N MET A 179 7.23 7.41 12.66
CA MET A 179 6.92 6.05 12.18
C MET A 179 5.41 5.82 12.06
N TYR A 180 4.78 5.24 13.10
CA TYR A 180 3.33 5.00 13.20
C TYR A 180 2.73 5.56 14.48
N LYS A 181 3.49 6.34 15.27
CA LYS A 181 3.02 6.93 16.53
C LYS A 181 2.17 8.17 16.26
N GLY A 182 1.25 8.45 17.18
CA GLY A 182 0.31 9.56 17.07
C GLY A 182 -0.67 9.38 15.91
N GLU A 183 -1.34 10.44 15.52
CA GLU A 183 -2.27 10.48 14.38
C GLU A 183 -1.58 11.00 13.12
N ALA A 184 -2.10 10.61 11.96
CA ALA A 184 -1.66 11.15 10.69
C ALA A 184 -2.18 12.59 10.53
N ASP A 185 -1.27 13.53 10.32
CA ASP A 185 -1.59 14.91 10.03
C ASP A 185 -1.82 15.10 8.52
N TRP A 186 -3.04 15.40 8.14
CA TRP A 186 -3.45 15.61 6.76
C TRP A 186 -3.35 17.07 6.30
N THR A 187 -3.01 18.01 7.19
CA THR A 187 -2.98 19.45 6.87
C THR A 187 -2.04 19.73 5.70
N LEU A 188 -0.79 19.29 5.78
CA LEU A 188 0.18 19.50 4.70
C LEU A 188 -0.16 18.72 3.42
N ILE A 189 -0.87 17.58 3.52
CA ILE A 189 -1.39 16.88 2.33
C ILE A 189 -2.40 17.77 1.62
N GLY A 190 -3.30 18.41 2.39
CA GLY A 190 -4.27 19.37 1.88
C GLY A 190 -3.59 20.61 1.27
N GLU A 191 -2.53 21.12 1.89
CA GLU A 191 -1.74 22.23 1.33
C GLU A 191 -1.11 21.87 -0.01
N VAL A 192 -0.51 20.67 -0.13
CA VAL A 192 0.00 20.16 -1.42
C VAL A 192 -1.11 20.09 -2.45
N LYS A 193 -2.27 19.51 -2.10
CA LYS A 193 -3.38 19.36 -3.06
C LYS A 193 -3.94 20.70 -3.54
N ASN A 194 -4.07 21.64 -2.63
CA ASN A 194 -4.66 22.96 -2.92
C ASN A 194 -3.64 24.00 -3.44
N ASN A 195 -2.38 23.61 -3.58
CA ASN A 195 -1.35 24.45 -4.19
C ASN A 195 -1.65 24.64 -5.69
N PRO A 196 -1.83 25.90 -6.17
CA PRO A 196 -2.18 26.16 -7.57
C PRO A 196 -1.14 25.70 -8.58
N ARG A 197 0.11 25.46 -8.15
CA ARG A 197 1.16 24.88 -9.00
C ARG A 197 1.01 23.38 -9.22
N MET A 198 0.35 22.67 -8.30
CA MET A 198 0.17 21.21 -8.42
C MET A 198 -0.87 20.87 -9.50
N LYS A 199 -0.46 20.09 -10.50
CA LYS A 199 -1.29 19.66 -11.65
C LYS A 199 -1.48 18.14 -11.71
N ILE A 200 -0.67 17.39 -10.95
CA ILE A 200 -0.76 15.93 -10.87
C ILE A 200 -1.64 15.49 -9.70
N PRO A 201 -2.22 14.28 -9.75
CA PRO A 201 -2.99 13.74 -8.64
C PRO A 201 -2.19 13.65 -7.34
N VAL A 202 -2.86 14.01 -6.23
CA VAL A 202 -2.34 13.92 -4.87
C VAL A 202 -3.20 12.93 -4.08
N PHE A 203 -2.61 11.80 -3.68
CA PHE A 203 -3.26 10.78 -2.89
C PHE A 203 -2.83 10.88 -1.42
N GLY A 204 -3.81 10.96 -0.52
CA GLY A 204 -3.52 10.99 0.90
C GLY A 204 -3.43 9.59 1.51
N ASN A 205 -2.54 9.41 2.47
CA ASN A 205 -2.34 8.16 3.18
C ASN A 205 -2.15 8.40 4.69
N GLY A 206 -2.66 7.53 5.51
CA GLY A 206 -2.51 7.53 6.96
C GLY A 206 -3.86 7.48 7.69
N ASP A 207 -3.99 6.48 8.56
CA ASP A 207 -5.13 6.25 9.46
C ASP A 207 -6.50 6.18 8.75
N ILE A 208 -6.51 5.68 7.51
CA ILE A 208 -7.73 5.33 6.80
C ILE A 208 -8.16 3.94 7.24
N ASP A 209 -9.20 3.87 8.06
CA ASP A 209 -9.73 2.65 8.67
C ASP A 209 -11.27 2.53 8.59
N SER A 210 -11.93 3.54 8.01
CA SER A 210 -13.38 3.59 7.91
C SER A 210 -13.87 4.42 6.71
N PRO A 211 -15.06 4.13 6.16
CA PRO A 211 -15.68 4.93 5.11
C PRO A 211 -15.89 6.41 5.51
N GLN A 212 -16.26 6.65 6.77
CA GLN A 212 -16.48 7.99 7.29
C GLN A 212 -15.20 8.82 7.25
N LYS A 213 -14.05 8.21 7.62
CA LYS A 213 -12.75 8.88 7.57
C LYS A 213 -12.38 9.27 6.14
N VAL A 214 -12.68 8.43 5.17
CA VAL A 214 -12.45 8.77 3.74
C VAL A 214 -13.29 9.96 3.31
N LYS A 215 -14.59 9.99 3.66
CA LYS A 215 -15.47 11.12 3.34
C LYS A 215 -14.99 12.42 4.02
N GLU A 216 -14.56 12.34 5.28
CA GLU A 216 -13.99 13.48 6.02
C GLU A 216 -12.78 14.05 5.28
N VAL A 217 -11.76 13.22 4.99
CA VAL A 217 -10.52 13.71 4.38
C VAL A 217 -10.72 14.18 2.94
N LYS A 218 -11.60 13.53 2.16
CA LYS A 218 -12.00 13.98 0.83
C LYS A 218 -12.59 15.38 0.86
N ASN A 219 -13.55 15.63 1.75
CA ASN A 219 -14.25 16.91 1.82
C ASN A 219 -13.36 18.01 2.41
N LYS A 220 -12.55 17.68 3.43
CA LYS A 220 -11.74 18.68 4.14
C LYS A 220 -10.48 19.08 3.38
N TYR A 221 -9.82 18.15 2.72
CA TYR A 221 -8.51 18.37 2.10
C TYR A 221 -8.52 18.35 0.58
N GLY A 222 -9.60 17.86 -0.04
CA GLY A 222 -9.80 17.88 -1.50
C GLY A 222 -8.88 16.93 -2.29
N VAL A 223 -8.25 15.94 -1.63
CA VAL A 223 -7.36 14.96 -2.29
C VAL A 223 -8.06 14.21 -3.41
N ASP A 224 -7.31 13.79 -4.42
CA ASP A 224 -7.84 13.10 -5.61
C ASP A 224 -8.22 11.63 -5.37
N GLY A 225 -7.74 11.06 -4.27
CA GLY A 225 -8.02 9.70 -3.82
C GLY A 225 -7.27 9.39 -2.53
N VAL A 226 -7.44 8.19 -2.02
CA VAL A 226 -6.77 7.75 -0.78
C VAL A 226 -6.03 6.45 -0.96
N MET A 227 -4.87 6.34 -0.31
CA MET A 227 -4.10 5.10 -0.24
C MET A 227 -4.31 4.44 1.12
N ILE A 228 -4.75 3.18 1.12
CA ILE A 228 -5.13 2.42 2.31
C ILE A 228 -4.06 1.39 2.60
N GLY A 229 -3.49 1.42 3.81
CA GLY A 229 -2.52 0.44 4.28
C GLY A 229 -3.10 -0.47 5.34
N ARG A 230 -2.78 -0.22 6.61
CA ARG A 230 -3.16 -1.07 7.75
C ARG A 230 -4.65 -1.37 7.85
N GLY A 231 -5.51 -0.46 7.41
CA GLY A 231 -6.96 -0.66 7.39
C GLY A 231 -7.43 -1.79 6.49
N ALA A 232 -6.64 -2.17 5.48
CA ALA A 232 -6.95 -3.28 4.57
C ALA A 232 -6.41 -4.64 5.07
N ILE A 233 -5.41 -4.67 5.97
CA ILE A 233 -4.78 -5.92 6.42
C ILE A 233 -5.83 -6.86 7.04
N GLY A 234 -6.07 -8.02 6.41
CA GLY A 234 -7.10 -8.97 6.85
C GLY A 234 -8.51 -8.40 6.83
N TYR A 235 -8.73 -7.29 6.12
CA TYR A 235 -10.05 -6.67 5.96
C TYR A 235 -10.23 -6.05 4.56
N PRO A 236 -10.17 -6.83 3.48
CA PRO A 236 -10.29 -6.31 2.12
C PRO A 236 -11.63 -5.64 1.83
N TRP A 237 -12.68 -5.95 2.57
CA TRP A 237 -14.01 -5.32 2.47
C TRP A 237 -14.00 -3.80 2.64
N ILE A 238 -12.95 -3.22 3.21
CA ILE A 238 -12.86 -1.77 3.39
C ILE A 238 -13.02 -1.00 2.07
N PHE A 239 -12.57 -1.57 0.95
CA PHE A 239 -12.64 -0.90 -0.35
C PHE A 239 -14.08 -0.79 -0.86
N ASN A 240 -14.85 -1.87 -0.85
CA ASN A 240 -16.25 -1.82 -1.28
C ASN A 240 -17.14 -1.06 -0.27
N GLU A 241 -16.85 -1.14 1.04
CA GLU A 241 -17.53 -0.34 2.05
C GLU A 241 -17.35 1.16 1.79
N ILE A 242 -16.12 1.60 1.49
CA ILE A 242 -15.83 3.00 1.16
C ILE A 242 -16.57 3.41 -0.11
N LYS A 243 -16.49 2.64 -1.19
CA LYS A 243 -17.17 2.95 -2.46
C LYS A 243 -18.67 3.07 -2.29
N HIS A 244 -19.28 2.13 -1.57
CA HIS A 244 -20.70 2.17 -1.28
C HIS A 244 -21.06 3.43 -0.50
N PHE A 245 -20.35 3.71 0.59
CA PHE A 245 -20.61 4.86 1.44
C PHE A 245 -20.43 6.21 0.72
N LEU A 246 -19.42 6.34 -0.12
CA LEU A 246 -19.21 7.55 -0.91
C LEU A 246 -20.33 7.77 -1.94
N LYS A 247 -20.96 6.70 -2.44
CA LYS A 247 -22.05 6.75 -3.40
C LYS A 247 -23.41 7.00 -2.74
N THR A 248 -23.70 6.34 -1.61
CA THR A 248 -25.04 6.30 -1.02
C THR A 248 -25.15 7.03 0.31
N ASN A 249 -24.03 7.32 0.95
CA ASN A 249 -23.92 7.78 2.33
C ASN A 249 -24.45 6.76 3.39
N GLU A 250 -24.63 5.51 2.99
CA GLU A 250 -25.07 4.42 3.85
C GLU A 250 -23.92 3.43 4.09
N LEU A 251 -23.85 2.86 5.29
CA LEU A 251 -22.86 1.84 5.63
C LEU A 251 -23.32 0.47 5.15
N LEU A 252 -22.43 -0.27 4.53
CA LEU A 252 -22.67 -1.69 4.27
C LEU A 252 -22.72 -2.49 5.58
N LYS A 253 -23.53 -3.54 5.59
CA LYS A 253 -23.50 -4.55 6.64
C LYS A 253 -22.08 -5.17 6.66
N LYS A 254 -21.53 -5.31 7.87
CA LYS A 254 -20.23 -5.96 8.05
C LYS A 254 -20.28 -7.42 7.64
N PRO A 255 -19.18 -7.98 7.09
CA PRO A 255 -19.13 -9.38 6.73
C PRO A 255 -19.41 -10.27 7.94
N ASN A 256 -20.28 -11.26 7.78
CA ASN A 256 -20.56 -12.26 8.81
C ASN A 256 -19.41 -13.27 8.96
N ILE A 257 -19.47 -14.14 9.96
CA ILE A 257 -18.40 -15.12 10.23
C ILE A 257 -18.13 -16.03 9.04
N LYS A 258 -19.17 -16.49 8.35
CA LYS A 258 -18.99 -17.36 7.18
C LYS A 258 -18.18 -16.66 6.08
N GLU A 259 -18.55 -15.44 5.74
CA GLU A 259 -17.83 -14.64 4.74
C GLU A 259 -16.38 -14.40 5.12
N ARG A 260 -16.11 -14.09 6.42
CA ARG A 260 -14.75 -13.87 6.92
C ARG A 260 -13.90 -15.14 6.85
N VAL A 261 -14.45 -16.27 7.25
CA VAL A 261 -13.77 -17.58 7.18
C VAL A 261 -13.49 -17.96 5.72
N ASP A 262 -14.48 -17.84 4.84
CA ASP A 262 -14.34 -18.19 3.42
C ASP A 262 -13.22 -17.36 2.74
N VAL A 263 -13.19 -16.06 3.00
CA VAL A 263 -12.12 -15.19 2.47
C VAL A 263 -10.76 -15.49 3.10
N CYS A 264 -10.72 -15.74 4.40
CA CYS A 264 -9.49 -16.12 5.10
C CYS A 264 -8.91 -17.43 4.56
N ARG A 265 -9.73 -18.44 4.27
CA ARG A 265 -9.33 -19.72 3.65
C ARG A 265 -8.77 -19.51 2.24
N ARG A 266 -9.45 -18.72 1.41
CA ARG A 266 -8.95 -18.39 0.05
C ARG A 266 -7.61 -17.69 0.11
N HIS A 267 -7.47 -16.72 1.01
CA HIS A 267 -6.21 -16.01 1.20
C HIS A 267 -5.09 -16.96 1.63
N LEU A 268 -5.31 -17.79 2.64
CA LEU A 268 -4.35 -18.80 3.11
C LEU A 268 -3.91 -19.72 1.96
N LYS A 269 -4.88 -20.30 1.25
CA LYS A 269 -4.60 -21.22 0.14
C LYS A 269 -3.75 -20.56 -0.94
N HIS A 270 -4.09 -19.34 -1.36
CA HIS A 270 -3.33 -18.63 -2.39
C HIS A 270 -1.92 -18.25 -1.88
N SER A 271 -1.77 -17.86 -0.62
CA SER A 271 -0.47 -17.56 -0.01
C SER A 271 0.43 -18.80 0.04
N ILE A 272 -0.12 -19.97 0.36
CA ILE A 272 0.61 -21.24 0.36
C ILE A 272 1.04 -21.62 -1.06
N ILE A 273 0.15 -21.48 -2.04
CA ILE A 273 0.47 -21.78 -3.45
C ILE A 273 1.61 -20.88 -3.96
N TRP A 274 1.60 -19.61 -3.60
CA TRP A 274 2.57 -18.66 -4.11
C TRP A 274 3.92 -18.68 -3.38
N LYS A 275 3.93 -18.88 -2.05
CA LYS A 275 5.15 -18.80 -1.20
C LYS A 275 5.61 -20.13 -0.63
N GLY A 276 4.85 -21.20 -0.80
CA GLY A 276 5.02 -22.45 -0.07
C GLY A 276 4.39 -22.39 1.33
N GLU A 277 4.11 -23.54 1.91
CA GLU A 277 3.33 -23.69 3.13
C GLU A 277 3.92 -22.91 4.32
N MET A 278 5.21 -23.11 4.59
CA MET A 278 5.88 -22.52 5.74
C MET A 278 5.84 -20.99 5.74
N THR A 279 6.15 -20.36 4.60
CA THR A 279 6.15 -18.89 4.48
C THR A 279 4.73 -18.34 4.40
N GLY A 280 3.85 -18.97 3.63
CA GLY A 280 2.44 -18.58 3.49
C GLY A 280 1.73 -18.55 4.84
N ILE A 281 1.86 -19.59 5.65
CA ILE A 281 1.28 -19.64 7.01
C ILE A 281 1.89 -18.55 7.90
N ALA A 282 3.21 -18.37 7.88
CA ALA A 282 3.89 -17.39 8.73
C ALA A 282 3.42 -15.95 8.45
N GLU A 283 3.21 -15.60 7.18
CA GLU A 283 2.77 -14.25 6.80
C GLU A 283 1.27 -14.04 7.04
N MET A 284 0.45 -15.07 6.88
CA MET A 284 -0.97 -15.02 7.20
C MET A 284 -1.25 -14.65 8.67
N LYS A 285 -0.31 -14.91 9.59
CA LYS A 285 -0.43 -14.52 11.00
C LYS A 285 -0.67 -13.02 11.21
N ARG A 286 -0.22 -12.17 10.28
CA ARG A 286 -0.48 -10.71 10.31
C ARG A 286 -1.94 -10.35 10.03
N HIS A 287 -2.66 -11.20 9.30
CA HIS A 287 -4.02 -10.96 8.85
C HIS A 287 -5.09 -11.47 9.80
N TYR A 288 -4.85 -12.58 10.52
CA TYR A 288 -5.87 -13.26 11.31
C TYR A 288 -6.58 -12.37 12.34
N SER A 289 -5.82 -11.50 13.04
CA SER A 289 -6.41 -10.62 14.05
C SER A 289 -7.41 -9.61 13.48
N SER A 290 -7.25 -9.22 12.22
CA SER A 290 -8.15 -8.28 11.55
C SER A 290 -9.31 -8.98 10.88
N TYR A 291 -9.13 -10.18 10.30
CA TYR A 291 -10.23 -10.99 9.78
C TYR A 291 -11.32 -11.21 10.83
N PHE A 292 -10.90 -11.42 12.09
CA PHE A 292 -11.83 -11.75 13.20
C PHE A 292 -11.90 -10.63 14.24
N LYS A 293 -11.67 -9.39 13.83
CA LYS A 293 -11.77 -8.20 14.70
C LYS A 293 -13.21 -8.03 15.20
N ALA A 294 -13.36 -7.58 16.44
CA ALA A 294 -14.61 -7.26 17.11
C ALA A 294 -15.55 -8.47 17.37
N ILE A 295 -15.02 -9.69 17.34
CA ILE A 295 -15.75 -10.88 17.79
C ILE A 295 -15.49 -11.07 19.29
N PRO A 296 -16.54 -11.11 20.15
CA PRO A 296 -16.37 -11.37 21.58
C PRO A 296 -15.72 -12.72 21.84
N ASN A 297 -14.92 -12.82 22.88
CA ASN A 297 -14.28 -14.05 23.33
C ASN A 297 -13.37 -14.77 22.31
N PHE A 298 -12.91 -14.06 21.28
CA PHE A 298 -12.11 -14.63 20.17
C PHE A 298 -10.60 -14.78 20.52
N LYS A 299 -10.16 -14.44 21.74
CA LYS A 299 -8.73 -14.42 22.12
C LYS A 299 -8.06 -15.79 21.95
N GLU A 300 -8.71 -16.86 22.39
CA GLU A 300 -8.18 -18.23 22.31
C GLU A 300 -7.94 -18.66 20.86
N TYR A 301 -8.95 -18.46 19.99
CA TYR A 301 -8.85 -18.78 18.56
C TYR A 301 -7.76 -17.98 17.86
N ARG A 302 -7.60 -16.70 18.21
CA ARG A 302 -6.50 -15.88 17.69
C ARG A 302 -5.16 -16.47 18.08
N THR A 303 -4.99 -16.88 19.33
CA THR A 303 -3.77 -17.52 19.81
C THR A 303 -3.48 -18.81 19.04
N LYS A 304 -4.47 -19.70 18.89
CA LYS A 304 -4.35 -20.92 18.08
C LYS A 304 -3.90 -20.61 16.65
N MET A 305 -4.55 -19.65 15.96
CA MET A 305 -4.19 -19.26 14.59
C MET A 305 -2.76 -18.74 14.44
N VAL A 306 -2.28 -17.90 15.36
CA VAL A 306 -0.91 -17.35 15.26
C VAL A 306 0.17 -18.34 15.69
N THR A 307 -0.18 -19.43 16.36
CA THR A 307 0.74 -20.51 16.74
C THR A 307 0.70 -21.69 15.79
N ALA A 308 -0.33 -21.81 14.93
CA ALA A 308 -0.45 -22.87 13.95
C ALA A 308 0.74 -22.90 12.97
N ASN A 309 1.15 -24.11 12.56
CA ASN A 309 2.32 -24.34 11.73
C ASN A 309 2.05 -25.19 10.47
N SER A 310 0.80 -25.65 10.27
CA SER A 310 0.37 -26.35 9.06
C SER A 310 -0.95 -25.82 8.53
N GLU A 311 -1.22 -26.01 7.24
CA GLU A 311 -2.49 -25.65 6.60
C GLU A 311 -3.65 -26.35 7.28
N ASP A 312 -3.55 -27.66 7.52
CA ASP A 312 -4.60 -28.47 8.16
C ASP A 312 -4.96 -27.98 9.57
N GLU A 313 -3.96 -27.52 10.31
CA GLU A 313 -4.20 -26.95 11.64
C GLU A 313 -5.01 -25.65 11.56
N VAL A 314 -4.64 -24.73 10.66
CA VAL A 314 -5.39 -23.48 10.45
C VAL A 314 -6.79 -23.76 9.96
N LEU A 315 -6.98 -24.70 9.01
CA LEU A 315 -8.30 -25.05 8.47
C LEU A 315 -9.21 -25.62 9.55
N ARG A 316 -8.72 -26.52 10.42
CA ARG A 316 -9.48 -27.01 11.57
C ARG A 316 -9.91 -25.90 12.53
N ILE A 317 -9.03 -24.95 12.82
CA ILE A 317 -9.36 -23.79 13.65
C ILE A 317 -10.47 -22.95 12.99
N LEU A 318 -10.41 -22.76 11.68
CA LEU A 318 -11.43 -22.02 10.92
C LEU A 318 -12.78 -22.76 10.90
N ASP A 319 -12.80 -24.10 10.87
CA ASP A 319 -14.01 -24.90 11.02
C ASP A 319 -14.62 -24.72 12.42
N ASP A 320 -13.80 -24.77 13.48
CA ASP A 320 -14.25 -24.51 14.84
C ASP A 320 -14.83 -23.10 15.00
N VAL A 321 -14.24 -22.10 14.34
CA VAL A 321 -14.77 -20.73 14.33
C VAL A 321 -16.15 -20.66 13.70
N LEU A 322 -16.38 -21.36 12.58
CA LEU A 322 -17.72 -21.43 11.95
C LEU A 322 -18.76 -22.05 12.89
N LEU A 323 -18.40 -23.11 13.62
CA LEU A 323 -19.32 -23.79 14.54
C LEU A 323 -19.66 -22.92 15.76
N ASN A 324 -18.67 -22.24 16.34
CA ASN A 324 -18.84 -21.58 17.62
C ASN A 324 -19.26 -20.10 17.52
N PHE A 325 -19.15 -19.48 16.34
CA PHE A 325 -19.44 -18.05 16.13
C PHE A 325 -20.43 -17.79 14.98
N SER A 326 -21.24 -18.77 14.58
CA SER A 326 -22.18 -18.68 13.45
C SER A 326 -23.20 -17.53 13.56
N ASN A 327 -23.43 -17.00 14.75
CA ASN A 327 -24.39 -15.91 15.01
C ASN A 327 -23.81 -14.50 14.81
N TYR A 328 -22.54 -14.38 14.44
CA TYR A 328 -21.86 -13.09 14.28
C TYR A 328 -21.66 -12.68 12.82
#